data_cd5907baf554c264612530df26fdf411
#
_entry.id   cd5907baf554c264612530df26fdf411
#
_cell.length_a   1.000
_cell.length_b   1.000
_cell.length_c   1.000
_cell.angle_alpha   90.00
_cell.angle_beta   90.00
_cell.angle_gamma   90.00
#
_symmetry.space_group_name_H-M   'P 1'
#
loop_
_entity.id
_entity.type
_entity.pdbx_description
1 polymer ?
#
loop_
_entity_poly.entity_id
_entity_poly.type
_entity_poly.pdbx_seq_one_letter_code
_entity_poly.pdbx_strand_id
1 'polypeptide(L)'
;MTTCSSQAICAIEGVYMSNKYPNMFRPLDFGFMTLKNRVIMGSMHTNLEETKNWSRIADFYSERAKGGVALIVTGGIAPNKEGAVFKGAAAMLDQADADNHRIVTDAVHENGGKIVMQILHAGRYAYSPDCVAPSAIKSPISPFVPNSLDNAGIEKQIDDFVQCACLAKSAGYDGIEIMGSEGYFINQFLVEHTNKRDDSWGGSYENRMRLPIQIAEKIRSEVGKNFLLIFRLSMIDLIP
;
A
#
# COMPACT_ATOMS: atom_id res chain seq x y z
N MET A 1 -19.87 0.62 45.55
CA MET A 1 -20.10 0.35 44.12
C MET A 1 -18.75 0.41 43.42
N THR A 2 -18.17 -0.75 43.14
CA THR A 2 -16.84 -0.89 42.49
C THR A 2 -17.04 -0.59 41.02
N THR A 3 -16.50 0.51 40.55
CA THR A 3 -16.42 0.82 39.12
C THR A 3 -15.49 -0.21 38.45
N CYS A 4 -16.06 -1.14 37.70
CA CYS A 4 -15.33 -2.04 36.87
C CYS A 4 -14.57 -1.16 35.82
N SER A 5 -13.24 -1.22 35.82
CA SER A 5 -12.44 -0.39 34.92
C SER A 5 -12.72 -0.77 33.47
N SER A 6 -12.71 0.20 32.55
CA SER A 6 -12.93 -0.01 31.13
C SER A 6 -11.98 -1.07 30.52
N GLN A 7 -10.79 -1.23 31.10
CA GLN A 7 -9.83 -2.27 30.74
C GLN A 7 -10.30 -3.69 31.08
N ALA A 8 -10.99 -3.88 32.22
CA ALA A 8 -11.53 -5.18 32.61
C ALA A 8 -12.70 -5.61 31.70
N ILE A 9 -13.57 -4.69 31.32
CA ILE A 9 -14.67 -4.95 30.39
C ILE A 9 -14.11 -5.34 29.01
N CYS A 10 -13.14 -4.60 28.50
CA CYS A 10 -12.51 -4.89 27.21
C CYS A 10 -11.79 -6.26 27.20
N ALA A 11 -11.16 -6.66 28.32
CA ALA A 11 -10.53 -7.96 28.46
C ALA A 11 -11.56 -9.11 28.48
N ILE A 12 -12.70 -8.92 29.16
CA ILE A 12 -13.78 -9.93 29.22
C ILE A 12 -14.44 -10.07 27.84
N GLU A 13 -14.71 -8.97 27.14
CA GLU A 13 -15.24 -9.00 25.78
C GLU A 13 -14.28 -9.66 24.78
N GLY A 14 -12.98 -9.38 24.91
CA GLY A 14 -11.94 -10.02 24.09
C GLY A 14 -11.90 -11.54 24.27
N VAL A 15 -12.00 -12.03 25.50
CA VAL A 15 -12.04 -13.48 25.80
C VAL A 15 -13.33 -14.10 25.26
N TYR A 16 -14.47 -13.44 25.42
CA TYR A 16 -15.75 -13.93 24.88
C TYR A 16 -15.72 -14.05 23.35
N MET A 17 -15.21 -13.03 22.67
CA MET A 17 -15.12 -13.01 21.20
C MET A 17 -14.13 -14.05 20.68
N SER A 18 -13.00 -14.28 21.35
CA SER A 18 -12.03 -15.31 20.96
C SER A 18 -12.61 -16.73 21.07
N ASN A 19 -13.46 -16.98 22.06
CA ASN A 19 -14.16 -18.27 22.21
C ASN A 19 -15.25 -18.45 21.13
N LYS A 20 -15.94 -17.39 20.74
CA LYS A 20 -16.99 -17.43 19.72
C LYS A 20 -16.44 -17.56 18.28
N TYR A 21 -15.28 -16.92 18.02
CA TYR A 21 -14.66 -16.88 16.69
C TYR A 21 -13.16 -17.29 16.76
N PRO A 22 -12.85 -18.53 17.18
CA PRO A 22 -11.48 -18.94 17.53
C PRO A 22 -10.53 -18.84 16.33
N ASN A 23 -10.99 -19.11 15.11
CA ASN A 23 -10.16 -19.02 13.91
C ASN A 23 -9.78 -17.58 13.55
N MET A 24 -10.67 -16.61 13.78
CA MET A 24 -10.42 -15.20 13.50
C MET A 24 -9.44 -14.59 14.52
N PHE A 25 -9.57 -14.97 15.78
CA PHE A 25 -8.74 -14.44 16.86
C PHE A 25 -7.47 -15.24 17.14
N ARG A 26 -7.26 -16.35 16.44
CA ARG A 26 -6.01 -17.12 16.54
C ARG A 26 -4.85 -16.31 15.93
N PRO A 27 -3.68 -16.22 16.60
CA PRO A 27 -2.50 -15.59 16.04
C PRO A 27 -2.13 -16.15 14.65
N LEU A 28 -1.49 -15.33 13.85
CA LEU A 28 -0.92 -15.71 12.56
C LEU A 28 0.58 -15.44 12.57
N ASP A 29 1.35 -16.51 12.48
CA ASP A 29 2.81 -16.47 12.48
C ASP A 29 3.37 -16.51 11.05
N PHE A 30 4.21 -15.53 10.71
CA PHE A 30 4.98 -15.47 9.45
C PHE A 30 6.43 -15.94 9.62
N GLY A 31 6.81 -16.43 10.80
CA GLY A 31 8.17 -16.85 11.13
C GLY A 31 9.08 -15.72 11.59
N PHE A 32 8.95 -14.53 11.03
CA PHE A 32 9.70 -13.34 11.43
C PHE A 32 8.84 -12.30 12.18
N MET A 33 7.52 -12.45 12.15
CA MET A 33 6.55 -11.57 12.79
C MET A 33 5.28 -12.35 13.05
N THR A 34 4.65 -12.11 14.21
CA THR A 34 3.35 -12.70 14.56
C THR A 34 2.29 -11.63 14.67
N LEU A 35 1.18 -11.78 13.96
CA LEU A 35 -0.03 -10.98 14.16
C LEU A 35 -0.83 -11.54 15.33
N LYS A 36 -1.33 -10.66 16.22
CA LYS A 36 -2.12 -11.06 17.40
C LYS A 36 -3.45 -11.75 17.07
N ASN A 37 -3.97 -11.54 15.88
CA ASN A 37 -5.18 -12.17 15.33
C ASN A 37 -5.18 -12.03 13.78
N ARG A 38 -6.27 -12.38 13.12
CA ARG A 38 -6.41 -12.38 11.65
C ARG A 38 -7.29 -11.23 11.14
N VAL A 39 -7.49 -10.20 11.95
CA VAL A 39 -8.26 -9.00 11.56
C VAL A 39 -7.31 -7.98 10.94
N ILE A 40 -7.56 -7.64 9.70
CA ILE A 40 -6.79 -6.66 8.93
C ILE A 40 -7.70 -5.49 8.58
N MET A 41 -7.25 -4.27 8.86
CA MET A 41 -7.82 -3.07 8.29
C MET A 41 -7.25 -2.88 6.88
N GLY A 42 -8.09 -3.09 5.87
CA GLY A 42 -7.70 -2.86 4.47
C GLY A 42 -7.41 -1.40 4.17
N SER A 43 -6.67 -1.16 3.09
CA SER A 43 -6.33 0.18 2.62
C SER A 43 -7.58 1.05 2.43
N MET A 44 -7.51 2.27 2.94
CA MET A 44 -8.55 3.28 2.79
C MET A 44 -7.92 4.67 2.75
N HIS A 45 -8.24 5.44 1.72
CA HIS A 45 -7.84 6.85 1.66
C HIS A 45 -8.70 7.66 2.64
N THR A 46 -8.06 8.31 3.59
CA THR A 46 -8.75 8.99 4.71
C THR A 46 -8.90 10.49 4.52
N ASN A 47 -8.24 11.06 3.50
CA ASN A 47 -8.00 12.50 3.29
C ASN A 47 -7.20 13.16 4.44
N LEU A 48 -6.65 12.40 5.35
CA LEU A 48 -5.72 12.91 6.37
C LEU A 48 -4.31 13.02 5.81
N GLU A 49 -3.98 12.18 4.84
CA GLU A 49 -2.67 12.07 4.21
C GLU A 49 -2.23 13.40 3.60
N GLU A 50 -3.16 14.14 2.97
CA GLU A 50 -2.91 15.44 2.35
C GLU A 50 -2.75 16.58 3.36
N THR A 51 -3.27 16.42 4.57
CA THR A 51 -3.23 17.47 5.59
C THR A 51 -1.84 17.64 6.18
N LYS A 52 -0.97 16.63 6.04
CA LYS A 52 0.34 16.53 6.71
C LYS A 52 0.26 16.74 8.22
N ASN A 53 -0.90 16.52 8.81
CA ASN A 53 -1.07 16.52 10.26
C ASN A 53 -0.77 15.12 10.82
N TRP A 54 0.51 14.86 10.99
CA TRP A 54 1.04 13.55 11.38
C TRP A 54 0.49 13.05 12.71
N SER A 55 0.28 13.94 13.68
CA SER A 55 -0.35 13.58 14.96
C SER A 55 -1.76 13.06 14.75
N ARG A 56 -2.58 13.71 13.92
CA ARG A 56 -3.95 13.27 13.64
C ARG A 56 -4.00 11.95 12.87
N ILE A 57 -3.05 11.74 11.96
CA ILE A 57 -2.91 10.47 11.24
C ILE A 57 -2.52 9.36 12.22
N ALA A 58 -1.58 9.63 13.11
CA ALA A 58 -1.16 8.71 14.17
C ALA A 58 -2.32 8.34 15.09
N ASP A 59 -3.10 9.31 15.56
CA ASP A 59 -4.30 9.09 16.36
C ASP A 59 -5.31 8.19 15.63
N PHE A 60 -5.54 8.46 14.35
CA PHE A 60 -6.48 7.69 13.54
C PHE A 60 -6.10 6.20 13.48
N TYR A 61 -4.84 5.87 13.20
CA TYR A 61 -4.40 4.47 13.09
C TYR A 61 -4.19 3.82 14.47
N SER A 62 -3.68 4.55 15.46
CA SER A 62 -3.48 4.02 16.81
C SER A 62 -4.78 3.60 17.49
N GLU A 63 -5.89 4.33 17.26
CA GLU A 63 -7.21 3.92 17.75
C GLU A 63 -7.66 2.55 17.23
N ARG A 64 -7.37 2.24 15.94
CA ARG A 64 -7.68 0.93 15.36
C ARG A 64 -6.80 -0.17 15.96
N ALA A 65 -5.54 0.13 16.21
CA ALA A 65 -4.63 -0.79 16.88
C ALA A 65 -5.09 -1.10 18.32
N LYS A 66 -5.50 -0.07 19.08
CA LYS A 66 -6.13 -0.21 20.41
C LYS A 66 -7.41 -1.04 20.35
N GLY A 67 -8.23 -0.84 19.31
CA GLY A 67 -9.46 -1.59 19.06
C GLY A 67 -9.24 -3.05 18.68
N GLY A 68 -7.98 -3.52 18.59
CA GLY A 68 -7.67 -4.93 18.41
C GLY A 68 -7.33 -5.33 16.98
N VAL A 69 -7.30 -4.42 16.00
CA VAL A 69 -6.80 -4.71 14.65
C VAL A 69 -5.35 -5.18 14.73
N ALA A 70 -5.04 -6.31 14.08
CA ALA A 70 -3.71 -6.87 14.13
C ALA A 70 -2.78 -6.25 13.09
N LEU A 71 -3.28 -5.98 11.88
CA LEU A 71 -2.52 -5.37 10.80
C LEU A 71 -3.35 -4.25 10.16
N ILE A 72 -2.73 -3.11 9.95
CA ILE A 72 -3.32 -1.95 9.26
C ILE A 72 -2.61 -1.76 7.94
N VAL A 73 -3.37 -1.53 6.86
CA VAL A 73 -2.84 -1.07 5.57
C VAL A 73 -3.22 0.40 5.41
N THR A 74 -2.24 1.27 5.16
CA THR A 74 -2.49 2.71 4.98
C THR A 74 -3.29 3.00 3.71
N GLY A 75 -3.78 4.23 3.57
CA GLY A 75 -4.14 4.77 2.26
C GLY A 75 -2.96 4.77 1.29
N GLY A 76 -3.24 4.92 0.00
CA GLY A 76 -2.22 4.85 -1.04
C GLY A 76 -1.22 6.00 -0.98
N ILE A 77 0.06 5.67 -0.96
CA ILE A 77 1.20 6.60 -0.96
C ILE A 77 1.94 6.46 -2.29
N ALA A 78 2.16 7.56 -2.99
CA ALA A 78 2.82 7.52 -4.30
C ALA A 78 4.33 7.28 -4.16
N PRO A 79 4.93 6.45 -5.05
CA PRO A 79 6.37 6.20 -5.05
C PRO A 79 7.17 7.34 -5.70
N ASN A 80 6.51 8.20 -6.49
CA ASN A 80 7.11 9.34 -7.16
C ASN A 80 6.05 10.41 -7.48
N LYS A 81 6.47 11.54 -8.06
CA LYS A 81 5.58 12.68 -8.36
C LYS A 81 4.59 12.39 -9.48
N GLU A 82 5.02 11.69 -10.53
CA GLU A 82 4.16 11.33 -11.66
C GLU A 82 3.12 10.27 -11.33
N GLY A 83 3.37 9.47 -10.30
CA GLY A 83 2.45 8.45 -9.78
C GLY A 83 1.45 8.96 -8.74
N ALA A 84 1.59 10.18 -8.27
CA ALA A 84 0.66 10.78 -7.33
C ALA A 84 -0.74 10.96 -7.95
N VAL A 85 -1.79 10.73 -7.17
CA VAL A 85 -3.19 10.82 -7.65
C VAL A 85 -3.50 12.24 -8.18
N PHE A 86 -2.96 13.26 -7.53
CA PHE A 86 -2.97 14.66 -7.97
C PHE A 86 -1.73 15.38 -7.43
N LYS A 87 -1.45 16.56 -7.94
CA LYS A 87 -0.28 17.35 -7.51
C LYS A 87 -0.36 17.70 -6.03
N GLY A 88 0.61 17.18 -5.25
CA GLY A 88 0.68 17.38 -3.80
C GLY A 88 -0.05 16.33 -2.97
N ALA A 89 -0.61 15.27 -3.60
CA ALA A 89 -1.07 14.09 -2.88
C ALA A 89 0.08 13.39 -2.13
N ALA A 90 -0.29 12.55 -1.17
CA ALA A 90 0.67 11.83 -0.34
C ALA A 90 1.66 11.01 -1.16
N ALA A 91 2.93 11.16 -0.87
CA ALA A 91 4.03 10.46 -1.53
C ALA A 91 5.17 10.21 -0.53
N MET A 92 5.99 9.20 -0.80
CA MET A 92 7.19 8.84 -0.05
C MET A 92 8.39 8.99 -0.97
N LEU A 93 9.03 10.17 -0.96
CA LEU A 93 10.04 10.57 -1.94
C LEU A 93 11.45 10.60 -1.36
N ASP A 94 11.57 10.90 -0.07
CA ASP A 94 12.87 11.09 0.59
C ASP A 94 12.82 10.71 2.09
N GLN A 95 13.96 10.86 2.76
CA GLN A 95 14.09 10.53 4.18
C GLN A 95 13.24 11.44 5.07
N ALA A 96 12.99 12.69 4.69
CA ALA A 96 12.13 13.59 5.47
C ALA A 96 10.68 13.11 5.48
N ASP A 97 10.18 12.56 4.37
CA ASP A 97 8.88 11.90 4.33
C ASP A 97 8.87 10.68 5.28
N ALA A 98 9.91 9.84 5.22
CA ALA A 98 10.03 8.67 6.09
C ALA A 98 10.06 9.03 7.58
N ASP A 99 10.77 10.08 7.95
CA ASP A 99 10.85 10.58 9.34
C ASP A 99 9.49 11.07 9.86
N ASN A 100 8.70 11.70 9.00
CA ASN A 100 7.33 12.09 9.33
C ASN A 100 6.42 10.87 9.53
N HIS A 101 6.52 9.87 8.66
CA HIS A 101 5.73 8.64 8.77
C HIS A 101 6.08 7.82 10.02
N ARG A 102 7.29 7.97 10.59
CA ARG A 102 7.69 7.31 11.83
C ARG A 102 6.77 7.65 12.99
N ILE A 103 6.25 8.88 13.07
CA ILE A 103 5.27 9.28 14.08
C ILE A 103 4.04 8.36 14.05
N VAL A 104 3.63 7.93 12.87
CA VAL A 104 2.46 7.06 12.67
C VAL A 104 2.78 5.61 13.04
N THR A 105 3.90 5.09 12.58
CA THR A 105 4.31 3.70 12.84
C THR A 105 4.56 3.47 14.33
N ASP A 106 5.25 4.39 14.99
CA ASP A 106 5.51 4.33 16.43
C ASP A 106 4.21 4.31 17.22
N ALA A 107 3.25 5.21 16.90
CA ALA A 107 1.95 5.25 17.58
C ALA A 107 1.13 3.95 17.42
N VAL A 108 1.19 3.31 16.26
CA VAL A 108 0.53 2.01 16.03
C VAL A 108 1.23 0.91 16.82
N HIS A 109 2.57 0.87 16.82
CA HIS A 109 3.34 -0.14 17.56
C HIS A 109 3.15 -0.03 19.08
N GLU A 110 3.16 1.18 19.63
CA GLU A 110 2.88 1.43 21.06
C GLU A 110 1.51 0.92 21.49
N ASN A 111 0.57 0.79 20.55
CA ASN A 111 -0.77 0.26 20.78
C ASN A 111 -0.94 -1.21 20.33
N GLY A 112 0.18 -1.92 20.15
CA GLY A 112 0.21 -3.35 19.87
C GLY A 112 -0.35 -3.77 18.50
N GLY A 113 -0.42 -2.83 17.53
CA GLY A 113 -0.74 -3.09 16.13
C GLY A 113 0.50 -3.30 15.28
N LYS A 114 0.29 -3.78 14.05
CA LYS A 114 1.24 -3.80 12.95
C LYS A 114 0.72 -2.93 11.82
N ILE A 115 1.60 -2.30 11.05
CA ILE A 115 1.20 -1.39 9.98
C ILE A 115 2.08 -1.57 8.74
N VAL A 116 1.44 -1.64 7.57
CA VAL A 116 2.10 -1.68 6.26
C VAL A 116 1.66 -0.49 5.42
N MET A 117 2.56 0.03 4.60
CA MET A 117 2.28 1.16 3.72
C MET A 117 1.82 0.64 2.35
N GLN A 118 0.66 1.11 1.85
CA GLN A 118 0.28 0.83 0.47
C GLN A 118 1.06 1.75 -0.47
N ILE A 119 1.82 1.16 -1.40
CA ILE A 119 2.45 1.89 -2.51
C ILE A 119 1.48 1.91 -3.69
N LEU A 120 0.98 3.10 -4.00
CA LEU A 120 0.02 3.34 -5.07
C LEU A 120 0.58 4.31 -6.11
N HIS A 121 0.71 3.85 -7.34
CA HIS A 121 1.01 4.68 -8.49
C HIS A 121 -0.24 4.82 -9.36
N ALA A 122 -0.76 6.04 -9.50
CA ALA A 122 -2.05 6.26 -10.15
C ALA A 122 -2.04 5.97 -11.67
N GLY A 123 -0.87 6.05 -12.31
CA GLY A 123 -0.79 5.85 -13.75
C GLY A 123 -1.65 6.85 -14.52
N ARG A 124 -2.39 6.39 -15.52
CA ARG A 124 -3.31 7.22 -16.31
C ARG A 124 -4.50 7.81 -15.53
N TYR A 125 -4.67 7.40 -14.27
CA TYR A 125 -5.72 7.95 -13.39
C TYR A 125 -5.26 9.20 -12.66
N ALA A 126 -3.96 9.52 -12.67
CA ALA A 126 -3.46 10.72 -12.02
C ALA A 126 -4.10 11.99 -12.62
N TYR A 127 -4.46 12.90 -11.74
CA TYR A 127 -4.98 14.20 -12.10
C TYR A 127 -3.82 15.20 -12.30
N SER A 128 -2.92 14.84 -13.23
CA SER A 128 -1.71 15.59 -13.55
C SER A 128 -1.37 15.45 -15.03
N PRO A 129 -0.91 16.51 -15.71
CA PRO A 129 -0.42 16.43 -17.08
C PRO A 129 0.86 15.58 -17.21
N ASP A 130 1.57 15.35 -16.11
CA ASP A 130 2.82 14.58 -16.06
C ASP A 130 2.57 13.07 -15.86
N CYS A 131 1.30 12.63 -15.86
CA CYS A 131 0.95 11.22 -15.66
C CYS A 131 1.54 10.32 -16.75
N VAL A 132 1.93 9.11 -16.34
CA VAL A 132 2.58 8.13 -17.19
C VAL A 132 1.81 6.80 -17.20
N ALA A 133 1.93 6.04 -18.28
CA ALA A 133 1.27 4.75 -18.44
C ALA A 133 2.03 3.86 -19.44
N PRO A 134 1.71 2.55 -19.57
CA PRO A 134 2.29 1.70 -20.61
C PRO A 134 2.00 2.20 -22.04
N SER A 135 0.84 2.83 -22.23
CA SER A 135 0.40 3.38 -23.53
C SER A 135 -0.35 4.69 -23.33
N ALA A 136 -0.32 5.58 -24.31
CA ALA A 136 -0.96 6.91 -24.27
C ALA A 136 -2.49 6.82 -24.44
N ILE A 137 -3.16 6.06 -23.57
CA ILE A 137 -4.59 5.83 -23.61
C ILE A 137 -5.25 6.58 -22.46
N LYS A 138 -5.99 7.63 -22.79
CA LYS A 138 -6.72 8.46 -21.83
C LYS A 138 -7.67 7.62 -20.98
N SER A 139 -7.73 7.90 -19.68
CA SER A 139 -8.72 7.32 -18.79
C SER A 139 -10.04 8.10 -18.84
N PRO A 140 -11.20 7.46 -18.57
CA PRO A 140 -12.48 8.19 -18.50
C PRO A 140 -12.57 9.13 -17.30
N ILE A 141 -11.75 8.93 -16.26
CA ILE A 141 -11.82 9.69 -15.00
C ILE A 141 -10.74 10.78 -14.86
N SER A 142 -9.82 10.91 -15.84
CA SER A 142 -8.80 11.97 -15.85
C SER A 142 -8.91 12.80 -17.12
N PRO A 143 -8.75 14.15 -17.06
CA PRO A 143 -8.74 14.99 -18.23
C PRO A 143 -7.46 14.82 -19.08
N PHE A 144 -6.41 14.26 -18.53
CA PHE A 144 -5.10 14.16 -19.16
C PHE A 144 -4.92 12.86 -19.96
N VAL A 145 -4.17 12.94 -21.04
CA VAL A 145 -3.65 11.76 -21.75
C VAL A 145 -2.28 11.44 -21.15
N PRO A 146 -2.04 10.21 -20.68
CA PRO A 146 -0.76 9.88 -20.07
C PRO A 146 0.36 9.85 -21.12
N ASN A 147 1.58 10.18 -20.69
CA ASN A 147 2.78 9.95 -21.47
C ASN A 147 3.08 8.45 -21.50
N SER A 148 3.25 7.89 -22.69
CA SER A 148 3.70 6.50 -22.84
C SER A 148 5.16 6.39 -22.43
N LEU A 149 5.46 5.45 -21.52
CA LEU A 149 6.84 5.21 -21.07
C LEU A 149 7.65 4.46 -22.13
N ASP A 150 8.91 4.86 -22.29
CA ASP A 150 9.94 4.04 -22.92
C ASP A 150 10.56 3.05 -21.93
N ASN A 151 11.53 2.25 -22.37
CA ASN A 151 12.19 1.27 -21.50
C ASN A 151 12.88 1.92 -20.30
N ALA A 152 13.57 3.04 -20.50
CA ALA A 152 14.24 3.75 -19.41
C ALA A 152 13.24 4.31 -18.40
N GLY A 153 12.12 4.84 -18.88
CA GLY A 153 11.02 5.30 -18.05
C GLY A 153 10.39 4.18 -17.21
N ILE A 154 10.23 2.97 -17.78
CA ILE A 154 9.71 1.80 -17.04
C ILE A 154 10.69 1.37 -15.96
N GLU A 155 11.99 1.24 -16.27
CA GLU A 155 13.00 0.91 -15.27
C GLU A 155 13.05 1.94 -14.15
N LYS A 156 12.96 3.24 -14.47
CA LYS A 156 12.84 4.30 -13.46
C LYS A 156 11.63 4.08 -12.55
N GLN A 157 10.46 3.75 -13.09
CA GLN A 157 9.28 3.48 -12.25
C GLN A 157 9.53 2.31 -11.30
N ILE A 158 10.15 1.23 -11.79
CA ILE A 158 10.50 0.08 -10.94
C ILE A 158 11.43 0.51 -9.80
N ASP A 159 12.47 1.28 -10.10
CA ASP A 159 13.43 1.76 -9.11
C ASP A 159 12.78 2.70 -8.09
N ASP A 160 11.81 3.54 -8.51
CA ASP A 160 11.03 4.39 -7.61
C ASP A 160 10.17 3.56 -6.63
N PHE A 161 9.56 2.46 -7.08
CA PHE A 161 8.86 1.53 -6.18
C PHE A 161 9.82 0.92 -5.15
N VAL A 162 11.02 0.53 -5.57
CA VAL A 162 12.05 -0.03 -4.69
C VAL A 162 12.49 1.00 -3.64
N GLN A 163 12.81 2.22 -4.09
CA GLN A 163 13.20 3.31 -3.21
C GLN A 163 12.10 3.62 -2.18
N CYS A 164 10.86 3.72 -2.63
CA CYS A 164 9.70 3.94 -1.77
C CYS A 164 9.56 2.83 -0.71
N ALA A 165 9.76 1.56 -1.06
CA ALA A 165 9.73 0.45 -0.13
C ALA A 165 10.88 0.50 0.91
N CYS A 166 12.09 0.93 0.50
CA CYS A 166 13.21 1.15 1.40
C CYS A 166 12.93 2.29 2.40
N LEU A 167 12.35 3.39 1.92
CA LEU A 167 11.93 4.50 2.78
C LEU A 167 10.83 4.08 3.76
N ALA A 168 9.85 3.30 3.31
CA ALA A 168 8.82 2.74 4.20
C ALA A 168 9.44 1.88 5.31
N LYS A 169 10.41 1.03 4.97
CA LYS A 169 11.16 0.25 5.96
C LYS A 169 11.91 1.15 6.94
N SER A 170 12.57 2.21 6.47
CA SER A 170 13.26 3.17 7.35
C SER A 170 12.29 3.95 8.24
N ALA A 171 11.06 4.19 7.79
CA ALA A 171 9.99 4.81 8.55
C ALA A 171 9.37 3.89 9.64
N GLY A 172 9.84 2.64 9.75
CA GLY A 172 9.36 1.71 10.77
C GLY A 172 8.12 0.90 10.38
N TYR A 173 7.67 0.92 9.12
CA TYR A 173 6.61 0.03 8.67
C TYR A 173 7.03 -1.44 8.78
N ASP A 174 6.08 -2.31 9.12
CA ASP A 174 6.29 -3.78 9.19
C ASP A 174 6.31 -4.44 7.81
N GLY A 175 5.94 -3.70 6.77
CA GLY A 175 5.87 -4.16 5.39
C GLY A 175 5.28 -3.11 4.46
N ILE A 176 5.02 -3.54 3.24
CA ILE A 176 4.28 -2.76 2.23
C ILE A 176 3.21 -3.60 1.54
N GLU A 177 2.21 -2.91 0.98
CA GLU A 177 1.28 -3.48 0.01
C GLU A 177 1.52 -2.83 -1.35
N ILE A 178 1.82 -3.64 -2.37
CA ILE A 178 1.94 -3.20 -3.77
C ILE A 178 0.54 -3.16 -4.37
N MET A 179 0.09 -1.97 -4.80
CA MET A 179 -1.21 -1.78 -5.43
C MET A 179 -1.19 -2.20 -6.89
N GLY A 180 -1.50 -3.47 -7.15
CA GLY A 180 -1.51 -4.08 -8.49
C GLY A 180 -2.90 -4.27 -9.09
N SER A 181 -3.93 -3.55 -8.63
CA SER A 181 -5.33 -3.75 -8.99
C SER A 181 -6.05 -2.44 -9.39
N GLU A 182 -7.35 -2.55 -9.67
CA GLU A 182 -8.32 -1.45 -9.78
C GLU A 182 -8.01 -0.42 -10.89
N GLY A 183 -7.28 -0.83 -11.94
CA GLY A 183 -6.95 0.04 -13.06
C GLY A 183 -5.81 1.03 -12.78
N TYR A 184 -5.10 0.92 -11.66
CA TYR A 184 -3.90 1.70 -11.37
C TYR A 184 -2.69 1.24 -12.19
N PHE A 185 -1.55 1.89 -12.05
CA PHE A 185 -0.37 1.77 -12.93
C PHE A 185 0.03 0.33 -13.25
N ILE A 186 0.20 -0.53 -12.24
CA ILE A 186 0.59 -1.93 -12.43
C ILE A 186 -0.51 -2.70 -13.19
N ASN A 187 -1.77 -2.50 -12.81
CA ASN A 187 -2.90 -3.13 -13.50
C ASN A 187 -3.00 -2.68 -14.96
N GLN A 188 -2.61 -1.43 -15.27
CA GLN A 188 -2.56 -0.93 -16.64
C GLN A 188 -1.55 -1.69 -17.53
N PHE A 189 -0.47 -2.23 -16.95
CA PHE A 189 0.45 -3.12 -17.67
C PHE A 189 -0.12 -4.52 -17.88
N LEU A 190 -0.88 -5.04 -16.92
CA LEU A 190 -1.45 -6.38 -16.97
C LEU A 190 -2.56 -6.51 -18.01
N VAL A 191 -3.38 -5.48 -18.18
CA VAL A 191 -4.60 -5.50 -18.99
C VAL A 191 -4.33 -5.07 -20.43
N GLU A 192 -4.66 -5.92 -21.41
CA GLU A 192 -4.47 -5.64 -22.84
C GLU A 192 -5.17 -4.37 -23.33
N HIS A 193 -6.31 -4.02 -22.73
CA HIS A 193 -7.04 -2.81 -23.09
C HIS A 193 -6.22 -1.53 -22.85
N THR A 194 -5.38 -1.52 -21.82
CA THR A 194 -4.57 -0.37 -21.41
C THR A 194 -3.10 -0.48 -21.81
N ASN A 195 -2.65 -1.68 -22.18
CA ASN A 195 -1.29 -1.96 -22.62
C ASN A 195 -1.28 -2.42 -24.10
N LYS A 196 -1.02 -1.48 -24.99
CA LYS A 196 -0.92 -1.70 -26.45
C LYS A 196 0.53 -1.76 -26.94
N ARG A 197 1.45 -2.11 -26.04
CA ARG A 197 2.87 -2.26 -26.38
C ARG A 197 3.12 -3.56 -27.14
N ASP A 198 4.11 -3.53 -28.02
CA ASP A 198 4.61 -4.66 -28.81
C ASP A 198 6.05 -5.08 -28.45
N ASP A 199 6.58 -4.49 -27.37
CA ASP A 199 7.91 -4.80 -26.83
C ASP A 199 7.86 -5.82 -25.66
N SER A 200 8.97 -5.96 -24.92
CA SER A 200 9.08 -6.89 -23.79
C SER A 200 8.16 -6.57 -22.60
N TRP A 201 7.43 -5.46 -22.61
CA TRP A 201 6.51 -5.03 -21.55
C TRP A 201 5.04 -5.15 -21.94
N GLY A 202 4.74 -5.63 -23.17
CA GLY A 202 3.38 -5.77 -23.70
C GLY A 202 3.19 -6.97 -24.59
N GLY A 203 2.02 -7.11 -25.20
CA GLY A 203 1.65 -8.24 -26.04
C GLY A 203 1.35 -9.49 -25.22
N SER A 204 2.26 -10.46 -25.10
CA SER A 204 2.01 -11.72 -24.39
C SER A 204 1.75 -11.52 -22.88
N TYR A 205 1.07 -12.49 -22.28
CA TYR A 205 0.79 -12.49 -20.85
C TYR A 205 2.07 -12.40 -19.99
N GLU A 206 3.11 -13.13 -20.38
CA GLU A 206 4.42 -13.14 -19.73
C GLU A 206 5.08 -11.76 -19.76
N ASN A 207 4.97 -11.04 -20.89
CA ASN A 207 5.50 -9.69 -21.02
C ASN A 207 4.72 -8.70 -20.13
N ARG A 208 3.38 -8.81 -20.13
CA ARG A 208 2.56 -7.92 -19.30
C ARG A 208 2.76 -8.13 -17.79
N MET A 209 3.09 -9.36 -17.37
CA MET A 209 3.43 -9.67 -15.98
C MET A 209 4.84 -9.26 -15.57
N ARG A 210 5.71 -8.94 -16.50
CA ARG A 210 7.13 -8.64 -16.25
C ARG A 210 7.31 -7.50 -15.24
N LEU A 211 6.59 -6.39 -15.42
CA LEU A 211 6.69 -5.23 -14.51
C LEU A 211 6.36 -5.59 -13.05
N PRO A 212 5.18 -6.14 -12.71
CA PRO A 212 4.87 -6.46 -11.32
C PRO A 212 5.81 -7.49 -10.70
N ILE A 213 6.29 -8.46 -11.49
CA ILE A 213 7.25 -9.46 -11.00
C ILE A 213 8.58 -8.78 -10.66
N GLN A 214 9.13 -7.96 -11.57
CA GLN A 214 10.38 -7.25 -11.31
C GLN A 214 10.28 -6.29 -10.11
N ILE A 215 9.18 -5.57 -9.96
CA ILE A 215 8.95 -4.72 -8.79
C ILE A 215 9.03 -5.57 -7.52
N ALA A 216 8.29 -6.69 -7.45
CA ALA A 216 8.26 -7.54 -6.27
C ALA A 216 9.63 -8.17 -5.96
N GLU A 217 10.33 -8.66 -6.97
CA GLU A 217 11.66 -9.28 -6.81
C GLU A 217 12.72 -8.26 -6.37
N LYS A 218 12.80 -7.10 -7.03
CA LYS A 218 13.75 -6.04 -6.65
C LYS A 218 13.46 -5.51 -5.24
N ILE A 219 12.20 -5.25 -4.89
CA ILE A 219 11.83 -4.84 -3.52
C ILE A 219 12.26 -5.92 -2.54
N ARG A 220 11.94 -7.20 -2.78
CA ARG A 220 12.32 -8.31 -1.88
C ARG A 220 13.82 -8.40 -1.69
N SER A 221 14.60 -8.17 -2.74
CA SER A 221 16.08 -8.15 -2.67
C SER A 221 16.59 -7.07 -1.72
N GLU A 222 16.02 -5.86 -1.79
CA GLU A 222 16.49 -4.70 -1.02
C GLU A 222 15.97 -4.70 0.43
N VAL A 223 14.70 -5.01 0.64
CA VAL A 223 14.12 -4.98 1.99
C VAL A 223 14.41 -6.25 2.80
N GLY A 224 14.85 -7.33 2.16
CA GLY A 224 15.17 -8.60 2.81
C GLY A 224 13.94 -9.45 3.17
N LYS A 225 14.17 -10.57 3.88
CA LYS A 225 13.13 -11.59 4.15
C LYS A 225 12.18 -11.22 5.29
N ASN A 226 12.63 -10.39 6.22
CA ASN A 226 11.89 -10.05 7.45
C ASN A 226 11.07 -8.75 7.30
N PHE A 227 10.46 -8.56 6.14
CA PHE A 227 9.61 -7.43 5.83
C PHE A 227 8.39 -7.94 5.06
N LEU A 228 7.19 -7.62 5.51
CA LEU A 228 5.96 -8.13 4.89
C LEU A 228 5.79 -7.51 3.50
N LEU A 229 5.55 -8.35 2.51
CA LEU A 229 5.26 -7.93 1.14
C LEU A 229 3.89 -8.48 0.73
N ILE A 230 2.92 -7.60 0.60
CA ILE A 230 1.57 -7.90 0.16
C ILE A 230 1.43 -7.43 -1.28
N PHE A 231 0.81 -8.24 -2.12
CA PHE A 231 0.44 -7.84 -3.49
C PHE A 231 -1.08 -7.85 -3.62
N ARG A 232 -1.66 -6.68 -3.93
CA ARG A 232 -3.09 -6.56 -4.18
C ARG A 232 -3.37 -6.73 -5.67
N LEU A 233 -4.17 -7.74 -5.99
CA LEU A 233 -4.46 -8.15 -7.36
C LEU A 233 -5.97 -8.09 -7.63
N SER A 234 -6.37 -7.58 -8.79
CA SER A 234 -7.72 -7.81 -9.32
C SER A 234 -7.85 -9.24 -9.82
N MET A 235 -8.80 -9.98 -9.27
CA MET A 235 -9.09 -11.34 -9.72
C MET A 235 -9.89 -11.35 -11.03
N ILE A 236 -10.69 -10.31 -11.28
CA ILE A 236 -11.50 -10.13 -12.47
C ILE A 236 -11.50 -8.66 -12.84
N ASP A 237 -11.04 -8.34 -14.04
CA ASP A 237 -11.23 -7.04 -14.66
C ASP A 237 -12.39 -7.18 -15.67
N LEU A 238 -13.53 -6.58 -15.37
CA LEU A 238 -14.73 -6.62 -16.22
C LEU A 238 -14.58 -5.65 -17.40
N ILE A 239 -13.61 -5.90 -18.25
CA ILE A 239 -13.32 -5.12 -19.45
C ILE A 239 -13.75 -5.96 -20.66
N PRO A 240 -14.50 -5.37 -21.64
CA PRO A 240 -14.87 -6.05 -22.87
C PRO A 240 -13.68 -6.47 -23.72
#